data_d13db58bfd341e295cebb4a7cc28f809
#
_entry.id   d13db58bfd341e295cebb4a7cc28f809
#
_cell.length_a   1.000
_cell.length_b   1.000
_cell.length_c   1.000
_cell.angle_alpha   90.00
_cell.angle_beta   90.00
_cell.angle_gamma   90.00
#
_symmetry.space_group_name_H-M   'P 1'
#
loop_
_entity.id
_entity.type
_entity.pdbx_description
1 polymer ?
#
loop_
_entity_poly.entity_id
_entity_poly.type
_entity_poly.pdbx_seq_one_letter_code
_entity_poly.pdbx_strand_id
1 'polypeptide(L)'
;MSCEAMASSLPLLLLVLCSLTAAEAQLRLYNLRASGLPSDLMGITDGYVKVFCGSANLGETSVNHNNANPWWTEEFSHFKAQENDILRLEVHDEDIFYDDLLGVCQRQIKVGTHEHDCYLKEGGTLHYMYTLSV
;
A
#
# COMPACT_ATOMS: atom_id res chain seq x y z
N MET A 1 -10.38 3.28 24.70
CA MET A 1 -10.46 4.35 25.70
C MET A 1 -11.90 4.85 25.75
N SER A 2 -12.46 4.99 26.94
CA SER A 2 -13.80 5.51 27.10
C SER A 2 -13.74 6.99 27.52
N CYS A 3 -14.44 7.84 26.80
CA CYS A 3 -14.62 9.24 27.17
C CYS A 3 -15.72 9.45 28.20
N GLU A 4 -16.54 8.44 28.45
CA GLU A 4 -17.68 8.50 29.33
C GLU A 4 -17.29 8.67 30.80
N ALA A 5 -16.23 8.01 31.23
CA ALA A 5 -15.74 8.09 32.61
C ALA A 5 -15.39 9.51 33.04
N MET A 6 -15.19 10.40 32.10
CA MET A 6 -14.77 11.78 32.35
C MET A 6 -15.95 12.76 32.30
N ALA A 7 -17.10 12.30 31.88
CA ALA A 7 -18.23 13.18 31.59
C ALA A 7 -18.84 13.82 32.86
N SER A 8 -18.77 13.17 34.01
CA SER A 8 -19.46 13.63 35.23
C SER A 8 -18.87 14.87 35.85
N SER A 9 -17.57 15.14 35.59
CA SER A 9 -16.86 16.25 36.22
C SER A 9 -16.04 17.10 35.28
N LEU A 10 -15.98 16.70 34.00
CA LEU A 10 -15.14 17.38 33.04
C LEU A 10 -15.94 18.22 32.07
N PRO A 11 -15.33 19.29 31.57
CA PRO A 11 -15.98 20.12 30.57
C PRO A 11 -16.23 19.32 29.27
N LEU A 12 -17.28 19.73 28.58
CA LEU A 12 -17.63 19.18 27.28
C LEU A 12 -16.46 19.21 26.28
N LEU A 13 -15.53 20.11 26.47
CA LEU A 13 -14.36 20.23 25.61
C LEU A 13 -13.55 18.94 25.51
N LEU A 14 -13.40 18.22 26.63
CA LEU A 14 -12.64 16.97 26.62
C LEU A 14 -13.38 15.88 25.84
N LEU A 15 -14.71 15.80 25.93
CA LEU A 15 -15.51 14.87 25.16
C LEU A 15 -15.41 15.17 23.64
N VAL A 16 -15.40 16.43 23.27
CA VAL A 16 -15.27 16.85 21.90
C VAL A 16 -13.90 16.43 21.34
N LEU A 17 -12.83 16.60 22.13
CA LEU A 17 -11.48 16.17 21.72
C LEU A 17 -11.42 14.66 21.50
N CYS A 18 -12.03 13.86 22.37
CA CYS A 18 -12.10 12.42 22.19
C CYS A 18 -12.84 12.02 20.91
N SER A 19 -13.94 12.71 20.59
CA SER A 19 -14.74 12.38 19.42
C SER A 19 -14.12 12.85 18.10
N LEU A 20 -13.25 13.87 18.15
CA LEU A 20 -12.60 14.41 16.96
C LEU A 20 -11.31 13.67 16.59
N THR A 21 -10.76 12.86 17.50
CA THR A 21 -9.54 12.11 17.25
C THR A 21 -9.86 10.85 16.48
N ALA A 22 -9.41 10.78 15.23
CA ALA A 22 -9.50 9.55 14.44
C ALA A 22 -8.55 8.51 15.03
N ALA A 23 -9.01 7.26 15.09
CA ALA A 23 -8.17 6.16 15.52
C ALA A 23 -7.09 5.89 14.45
N GLU A 24 -5.83 5.87 14.88
CA GLU A 24 -4.72 5.46 14.02
C GLU A 24 -4.60 3.94 14.05
N ALA A 25 -4.22 3.38 12.92
CA ALA A 25 -4.02 1.96 12.74
C ALA A 25 -2.66 1.70 12.13
N GLN A 26 -2.17 0.48 12.28
CA GLN A 26 -0.93 0.04 11.67
C GLN A 26 -1.23 -0.73 10.40
N LEU A 27 -0.71 -0.24 9.29
CA LEU A 27 -0.73 -0.93 8.01
C LEU A 27 0.58 -1.69 7.82
N ARG A 28 0.47 -2.93 7.35
CA ARG A 28 1.60 -3.72 6.87
C ARG A 28 1.26 -4.28 5.49
N LEU A 29 2.11 -3.99 4.51
CA LEU A 29 2.01 -4.51 3.15
C LEU A 29 3.13 -5.51 2.92
N TYR A 30 2.80 -6.69 2.40
CA TYR A 30 3.75 -7.80 2.26
C TYR A 30 3.32 -8.78 1.16
N ASN A 31 4.14 -9.79 0.89
CA ASN A 31 3.90 -10.78 -0.16
C ASN A 31 3.70 -10.13 -1.53
N LEU A 32 4.54 -9.16 -1.86
CA LEU A 32 4.49 -8.50 -3.16
C LEU A 32 5.09 -9.40 -4.22
N ARG A 33 4.30 -9.71 -5.24
CA ARG A 33 4.74 -10.49 -6.39
C ARG A 33 3.90 -10.13 -7.60
N ALA A 34 4.43 -10.40 -8.77
CA ALA A 34 3.68 -10.22 -10.00
C ALA A 34 3.81 -11.45 -10.90
N SER A 35 2.87 -11.60 -11.80
CA SER A 35 2.88 -12.67 -12.79
C SER A 35 2.57 -12.11 -14.16
N GLY A 36 3.26 -12.64 -15.18
CA GLY A 36 3.00 -12.30 -16.56
C GLY A 36 3.29 -10.85 -16.94
N LEU A 37 4.30 -10.22 -16.31
CA LEU A 37 4.71 -8.87 -16.69
C LEU A 37 5.15 -8.85 -18.16
N PRO A 38 4.87 -7.75 -18.88
CA PRO A 38 5.16 -7.69 -20.30
C PRO A 38 6.66 -7.65 -20.59
N SER A 39 7.03 -8.07 -21.79
CA SER A 39 8.34 -7.80 -22.36
C SER A 39 8.22 -6.73 -23.43
N ASP A 40 9.29 -6.02 -23.68
CA ASP A 40 9.39 -5.03 -24.73
C ASP A 40 10.56 -5.34 -25.66
N LEU A 41 10.90 -4.37 -26.53
CA LEU A 41 12.01 -4.53 -27.47
C LEU A 41 13.37 -4.63 -26.77
N MET A 42 13.45 -4.18 -25.51
CA MET A 42 14.67 -4.20 -24.69
C MET A 42 14.77 -5.49 -23.85
N GLY A 43 13.78 -6.36 -23.89
CA GLY A 43 13.77 -7.64 -23.19
C GLY A 43 12.62 -7.78 -22.19
N ILE A 44 12.84 -8.64 -21.20
CA ILE A 44 11.88 -8.91 -20.14
C ILE A 44 11.93 -7.77 -19.12
N THR A 45 10.81 -7.49 -18.49
CA THR A 45 10.64 -6.42 -17.50
C THR A 45 11.64 -6.51 -16.34
N ASP A 46 12.16 -5.36 -15.96
CA ASP A 46 12.93 -5.14 -14.73
C ASP A 46 12.01 -4.41 -13.73
N GLY A 47 11.18 -5.18 -13.04
CA GLY A 47 10.05 -4.63 -12.29
C GLY A 47 10.37 -4.21 -10.87
N TYR A 48 9.75 -3.12 -10.43
CA TYR A 48 9.72 -2.69 -9.03
C TYR A 48 8.39 -2.01 -8.71
N VAL A 49 8.09 -1.86 -7.42
CA VAL A 49 6.82 -1.32 -6.95
C VAL A 49 7.07 -0.12 -6.06
N LYS A 50 6.38 0.99 -6.35
CA LYS A 50 6.33 2.15 -5.47
C LYS A 50 5.05 2.09 -4.64
N VAL A 51 5.16 2.42 -3.35
CA VAL A 51 4.09 2.23 -2.37
C VAL A 51 3.72 3.55 -1.70
N PHE A 52 2.43 3.85 -1.71
CA PHE A 52 1.87 5.06 -1.07
C PHE A 52 0.64 4.67 -0.25
N CYS A 53 0.43 5.35 0.85
CA CYS A 53 -0.80 5.22 1.65
C CYS A 53 -1.26 6.60 2.08
N GLY A 54 -2.45 7.01 1.64
CA GLY A 54 -2.91 8.37 1.82
C GLY A 54 -1.93 9.36 1.19
N SER A 55 -1.44 10.31 1.97
CA SER A 55 -0.42 11.28 1.53
C SER A 55 1.01 10.79 1.78
N ALA A 56 1.20 9.63 2.40
CA ALA A 56 2.52 9.13 2.77
C ALA A 56 3.15 8.31 1.63
N ASN A 57 4.40 8.59 1.33
CA ASN A 57 5.24 7.76 0.47
C ASN A 57 5.96 6.75 1.36
N LEU A 58 5.66 5.46 1.21
CA LEU A 58 6.24 4.41 2.04
C LEU A 58 7.54 3.85 1.46
N GLY A 59 7.88 4.23 0.24
CA GLY A 59 9.11 3.79 -0.42
C GLY A 59 8.84 2.91 -1.63
N GLU A 60 9.86 2.17 -2.03
CA GLU A 60 9.79 1.30 -3.19
C GLU A 60 10.60 0.03 -2.97
N THR A 61 10.26 -1.01 -3.72
CA THR A 61 11.00 -2.27 -3.70
C THR A 61 12.32 -2.12 -4.46
N SER A 62 13.20 -3.08 -4.27
CA SER A 62 14.32 -3.28 -5.19
C SER A 62 13.80 -3.64 -6.59
N VAL A 63 14.65 -3.44 -7.60
CA VAL A 63 14.37 -3.87 -8.97
C VAL A 63 14.64 -5.37 -9.08
N ASN A 64 13.67 -6.10 -9.63
CA ASN A 64 13.83 -7.52 -9.94
C ASN A 64 14.11 -7.63 -11.43
N HIS A 65 15.37 -7.87 -11.78
CA HIS A 65 15.84 -7.77 -13.14
C HIS A 65 15.42 -8.97 -14.00
N ASN A 66 14.95 -8.66 -15.20
CA ASN A 66 14.76 -9.63 -16.29
C ASN A 66 13.86 -10.81 -15.84
N ASN A 67 12.72 -10.49 -15.23
CA ASN A 67 11.82 -11.49 -14.68
C ASN A 67 10.36 -11.07 -14.88
N ALA A 68 9.62 -11.87 -15.64
CA ALA A 68 8.20 -11.62 -15.87
C ALA A 68 7.32 -12.01 -14.68
N ASN A 69 7.85 -12.77 -13.73
CA ASN A 69 7.13 -13.23 -12.55
C ASN A 69 7.93 -12.93 -11.28
N PRO A 70 8.21 -11.65 -10.99
CA PRO A 70 9.07 -11.28 -9.89
C PRO A 70 8.39 -11.50 -8.53
N TRP A 71 9.21 -11.77 -7.55
CA TRP A 71 8.82 -11.77 -6.15
C TRP A 71 9.72 -10.77 -5.42
N TRP A 72 9.11 -9.83 -4.70
CA TRP A 72 9.82 -8.84 -3.90
C TRP A 72 9.69 -9.19 -2.43
N THR A 73 10.82 -9.17 -1.73
CA THR A 73 10.88 -9.54 -0.30
C THR A 73 10.60 -8.37 0.63
N GLU A 74 10.64 -7.14 0.11
CA GLU A 74 10.40 -5.96 0.91
C GLU A 74 8.98 -5.92 1.45
N GLU A 75 8.85 -5.46 2.69
CA GLU A 75 7.58 -5.20 3.34
C GLU A 75 7.53 -3.72 3.73
N PHE A 76 6.33 -3.17 3.76
CA PHE A 76 6.12 -1.75 4.06
C PHE A 76 5.17 -1.62 5.23
N SER A 77 5.48 -0.71 6.15
CA SER A 77 4.66 -0.44 7.32
C SER A 77 4.35 1.04 7.41
N HIS A 78 3.13 1.35 7.85
CA HIS A 78 2.71 2.73 8.10
C HIS A 78 1.95 2.76 9.42
N PHE A 79 2.55 3.41 10.44
CA PHE A 79 2.03 3.39 11.81
C PHE A 79 0.92 4.43 12.05
N LYS A 80 0.66 5.30 11.10
CA LYS A 80 -0.36 6.34 11.19
C LYS A 80 -1.43 6.16 10.11
N ALA A 81 -1.66 4.92 9.69
CA ALA A 81 -2.69 4.62 8.73
C ALA A 81 -4.08 4.80 9.37
N GLN A 82 -5.04 5.17 8.55
CA GLN A 82 -6.44 5.23 8.95
C GLN A 82 -7.25 4.35 8.02
N GLU A 83 -8.27 3.71 8.56
CA GLU A 83 -9.20 2.95 7.72
C GLU A 83 -9.79 3.86 6.65
N ASN A 84 -9.92 3.34 5.46
CA ASN A 84 -10.34 4.03 4.23
C ASN A 84 -9.28 4.93 3.58
N ASP A 85 -8.08 5.02 4.12
CA ASP A 85 -6.97 5.61 3.35
C ASP A 85 -6.78 4.85 2.05
N ILE A 86 -6.31 5.54 1.02
CA ILE A 86 -6.04 4.91 -0.28
C ILE A 86 -4.64 4.31 -0.24
N LEU A 87 -4.56 2.99 -0.36
CA LEU A 87 -3.32 2.28 -0.65
C LEU A 87 -3.12 2.31 -2.17
N ARG A 88 -1.99 2.86 -2.60
CA ARG A 88 -1.62 2.97 -4.01
C ARG A 88 -0.31 2.27 -4.27
N LEU A 89 -0.32 1.33 -5.20
CA LEU A 89 0.85 0.58 -5.63
C LEU A 89 1.08 0.87 -7.11
N GLU A 90 2.29 1.29 -7.47
CA GLU A 90 2.67 1.54 -8.86
C GLU A 90 3.73 0.54 -9.26
N VAL A 91 3.46 -0.23 -10.29
CA VAL A 91 4.43 -1.17 -10.85
C VAL A 91 5.12 -0.50 -12.03
N HIS A 92 6.44 -0.45 -11.96
CA HIS A 92 7.29 0.17 -12.96
C HIS A 92 8.28 -0.83 -13.53
N ASP A 93 8.69 -0.58 -14.77
CA ASP A 93 9.80 -1.25 -15.46
C ASP A 93 10.98 -0.29 -15.50
N GLU A 94 12.09 -0.65 -14.86
CA GLU A 94 13.30 0.17 -14.89
C GLU A 94 13.93 0.14 -16.28
N ASP A 95 14.25 1.32 -16.82
CA ASP A 95 14.89 1.47 -18.11
C ASP A 95 16.10 2.39 -17.98
N ILE A 96 16.96 2.37 -19.02
CA ILE A 96 18.21 3.14 -19.04
C ILE A 96 17.93 4.65 -19.04
N PHE A 97 16.88 5.08 -19.73
CA PHE A 97 16.58 6.51 -19.91
C PHE A 97 15.50 7.01 -18.95
N TYR A 98 14.40 6.30 -18.86
CA TYR A 98 13.30 6.58 -17.94
C TYR A 98 12.46 5.33 -17.74
N ASP A 99 11.84 5.24 -16.60
CA ASP A 99 11.07 4.05 -16.23
C ASP A 99 9.66 4.10 -16.81
N ASP A 100 9.15 2.95 -17.22
CA ASP A 100 7.80 2.82 -17.75
C ASP A 100 6.84 2.40 -16.64
N LEU A 101 5.71 3.09 -16.54
CA LEU A 101 4.63 2.69 -15.65
C LEU A 101 3.82 1.55 -16.29
N LEU A 102 3.80 0.39 -15.65
CA LEU A 102 3.07 -0.78 -16.12
C LEU A 102 1.61 -0.79 -15.65
N GLY A 103 1.34 -0.20 -14.50
CA GLY A 103 0.00 -0.10 -13.97
C GLY A 103 -0.03 0.42 -12.55
N VAL A 104 -1.23 0.76 -12.10
CA VAL A 104 -1.51 1.30 -10.78
C VAL A 104 -2.63 0.49 -10.14
N CYS A 105 -2.45 0.13 -8.88
CA CYS A 105 -3.45 -0.52 -8.05
C CYS A 105 -3.83 0.41 -6.92
N GLN A 106 -5.10 0.72 -6.80
CA GLN A 106 -5.61 1.58 -5.72
C GLN A 106 -6.74 0.90 -5.00
N ARG A 107 -6.75 1.02 -3.67
CA ARG A 107 -7.78 0.44 -2.82
C ARG A 107 -7.89 1.20 -1.51
N GLN A 108 -9.12 1.40 -1.04
CA GLN A 108 -9.35 1.83 0.34
C GLN A 108 -9.04 0.67 1.27
N ILE A 109 -8.17 0.91 2.27
CA ILE A 109 -7.80 -0.14 3.21
C ILE A 109 -8.88 -0.33 4.27
N LYS A 110 -9.06 -1.58 4.68
CA LYS A 110 -10.02 -2.00 5.70
C LYS A 110 -9.30 -2.80 6.78
N VAL A 111 -9.81 -2.70 8.01
CA VAL A 111 -9.28 -3.48 9.14
C VAL A 111 -9.31 -4.97 8.80
N GLY A 112 -8.27 -5.68 9.20
CA GLY A 112 -8.10 -7.11 8.96
C GLY A 112 -6.98 -7.42 7.98
N THR A 113 -6.91 -8.69 7.59
CA THR A 113 -5.93 -9.20 6.63
C THR A 113 -6.61 -9.47 5.30
N HIS A 114 -6.03 -8.95 4.23
CA HIS A 114 -6.63 -9.02 2.91
C HIS A 114 -5.59 -9.41 1.87
N GLU A 115 -6.04 -10.18 0.89
CA GLU A 115 -5.23 -10.58 -0.27
C GLU A 115 -5.93 -10.09 -1.52
N HIS A 116 -5.15 -9.50 -2.44
CA HIS A 116 -5.69 -8.94 -3.68
C HIS A 116 -4.83 -9.27 -4.89
N ASP A 117 -5.52 -9.41 -6.01
CA ASP A 117 -4.94 -9.49 -7.34
C ASP A 117 -5.38 -8.26 -8.12
N CYS A 118 -4.43 -7.59 -8.74
CA CYS A 118 -4.68 -6.36 -9.49
C CYS A 118 -4.15 -6.53 -10.91
N TYR A 119 -5.03 -6.44 -11.90
CA TYR A 119 -4.65 -6.53 -13.30
C TYR A 119 -4.03 -5.20 -13.75
N LEU A 120 -2.81 -5.27 -14.28
CA LEU A 120 -2.06 -4.11 -14.71
C LEU A 120 -2.44 -3.70 -16.13
N LYS A 121 -2.50 -2.39 -16.36
CA LYS A 121 -2.94 -1.84 -17.64
C LYS A 121 -2.10 -2.34 -18.82
N GLU A 122 -0.78 -2.42 -18.64
CA GLU A 122 0.13 -2.83 -19.71
C GLU A 122 0.32 -4.34 -19.80
N GLY A 123 -0.30 -5.11 -18.90
CA GLY A 123 -0.26 -6.56 -18.86
C GLY A 123 0.31 -7.11 -17.56
N GLY A 124 -0.09 -8.32 -17.25
CA GLY A 124 0.29 -8.98 -16.02
C GLY A 124 -0.59 -8.62 -14.83
N THR A 125 -0.29 -9.23 -13.70
CA THR A 125 -1.09 -9.10 -12.47
C THR A 125 -0.16 -8.88 -11.29
N LEU A 126 -0.46 -7.87 -10.47
CA LEU A 126 0.19 -7.67 -9.18
C LEU A 126 -0.60 -8.40 -8.11
N HIS A 127 0.08 -9.20 -7.31
CA HIS A 127 -0.50 -9.87 -6.14
C HIS A 127 0.11 -9.27 -4.88
N TYR A 128 -0.70 -9.00 -3.89
CA TYR A 128 -0.21 -8.46 -2.62
C TYR A 128 -1.15 -8.80 -1.47
N MET A 129 -0.60 -8.72 -0.28
CA MET A 129 -1.37 -8.84 0.97
C MET A 129 -1.14 -7.60 1.82
N TYR A 130 -2.17 -7.20 2.53
CA TYR A 130 -1.99 -6.22 3.61
C TYR A 130 -2.78 -6.63 4.84
N THR A 131 -2.30 -6.16 5.98
CA THR A 131 -3.00 -6.23 7.26
C THR A 131 -3.12 -4.82 7.82
N LEU A 132 -4.31 -4.44 8.22
CA LEU A 132 -4.56 -3.20 8.95
C LEU A 132 -5.07 -3.57 10.33
N SER A 133 -4.30 -3.22 11.36
CA SER A 133 -4.63 -3.52 12.76
C SER A 133 -4.82 -2.22 13.55
N VAL A 134 -5.79 -2.24 14.40
CA VAL A 134 -6.16 -1.07 15.23
C VAL A 134 -5.54 -1.21 16.62
#